data_debd7ca4a62a042b1880d0c1601bce56
#
_entry.id   debd7ca4a62a042b1880d0c1601bce56
#
_cell.length_a   1.000
_cell.length_b   1.000
_cell.length_c   1.000
_cell.angle_alpha   90.00
_cell.angle_beta   90.00
_cell.angle_gamma   90.00
#
_symmetry.space_group_name_H-M   'P 1'
#
loop_
_entity.id
_entity.type
_entity.pdbx_description
1 polymer ?
#
loop_
_entity_poly.entity_id
_entity_poly.type
_entity_poly.pdbx_seq_one_letter_code
_entity_poly.pdbx_strand_id
1 'polypeptide(L)'
;SLVNKHMTNLDKDNPIFLVGGNRYTKSDVLNGIVTPGLTDTVIYNRLFVQKDQSLFDYNLRRRLGLNTKGQDFLNIDALDPSTFNLNMFSPDELLNSGNPLVSAYGYDYLGNKLTGQVNFNDFFTKTYTVNGNKYFSREVGAFRPNYIAGYILDKFEYKDMLFNVGLRVDRYDANTKVLKDPYTLYAGLTKDQVAGAKNI
;
A
#
# COMPACT_ATOMS: atom_id res chain seq x y z
N SER A 1 4.97 17.05 1.30
CA SER A 1 3.81 16.55 0.55
C SER A 1 3.92 15.04 0.33
N LEU A 2 2.79 14.33 0.27
CA LEU A 2 2.78 12.88 0.02
C LEU A 2 3.41 12.54 -1.34
N VAL A 3 3.16 13.36 -2.32
CA VAL A 3 3.66 13.21 -3.70
C VAL A 3 5.19 13.25 -3.72
N ASN A 4 5.80 14.13 -2.92
CA ASN A 4 7.26 14.22 -2.82
C ASN A 4 7.92 12.92 -2.34
N LYS A 5 7.24 12.13 -1.51
CA LYS A 5 7.76 10.83 -1.02
C LYS A 5 7.97 9.81 -2.13
N HIS A 6 7.27 9.97 -3.24
CA HIS A 6 7.34 9.06 -4.38
C HIS A 6 8.32 9.52 -5.46
N MET A 7 9.01 10.65 -5.26
CA MET A 7 9.99 11.16 -6.22
C MET A 7 11.41 10.66 -5.93
N THR A 8 12.16 10.36 -6.98
CA THR A 8 13.59 10.02 -6.91
C THR A 8 14.48 11.27 -7.01
N ASN A 9 14.09 12.34 -6.34
CA ASN A 9 14.83 13.58 -6.36
C ASN A 9 16.16 13.46 -5.59
N LEU A 10 17.21 14.09 -6.11
CA LEU A 10 18.49 14.22 -5.42
C LEU A 10 18.52 15.49 -4.58
N ASP A 11 19.12 15.40 -3.40
CA ASP A 11 19.40 16.55 -2.56
C ASP A 11 20.65 17.28 -3.06
N LYS A 12 20.43 18.22 -3.98
CA LYS A 12 21.50 19.04 -4.57
C LYS A 12 22.02 20.11 -3.60
N ASP A 13 21.28 20.39 -2.52
CA ASP A 13 21.67 21.39 -1.53
C ASP A 13 22.68 20.86 -0.52
N ASN A 14 22.70 19.56 -0.30
CA ASN A 14 23.57 18.86 0.66
C ASN A 14 24.41 17.78 -0.01
N PRO A 15 25.30 18.12 -0.94
CA PRO A 15 26.21 17.16 -1.56
C PRO A 15 27.22 16.61 -0.55
N ILE A 16 27.66 15.37 -0.80
CA ILE A 16 28.78 14.74 -0.13
C ILE A 16 29.94 14.67 -1.11
N PHE A 17 31.09 15.15 -0.68
CA PHE A 17 32.32 15.14 -1.46
C PHE A 17 33.19 13.96 -1.04
N LEU A 18 33.64 13.17 -1.99
CA LEU A 18 34.63 12.11 -1.78
C LEU A 18 35.99 12.63 -2.22
N VAL A 19 36.84 12.97 -1.27
CA VAL A 19 38.19 13.49 -1.51
C VAL A 19 39.20 12.53 -0.88
N GLY A 20 40.08 11.96 -1.68
CA GLY A 20 41.07 11.00 -1.22
C GLY A 20 40.47 9.79 -0.49
N GLY A 21 39.25 9.36 -0.84
CA GLY A 21 38.54 8.25 -0.22
C GLY A 21 37.76 8.59 1.07
N ASN A 22 37.88 9.80 1.58
CA ASN A 22 37.12 10.29 2.73
C ASN A 22 35.89 11.06 2.32
N ARG A 23 34.86 11.07 3.22
CA ARG A 23 33.58 11.76 2.98
C ARG A 23 33.57 13.08 3.71
N TYR A 24 33.21 14.14 2.98
CA TYR A 24 33.09 15.50 3.49
C TYR A 24 31.73 16.09 3.13
N THR A 25 31.21 16.92 4.00
CA THR A 25 29.96 17.64 3.79
C THR A 25 30.19 18.97 3.05
N LYS A 26 29.12 19.59 2.55
CA LYS A 26 29.17 20.95 2.00
C LYS A 26 29.74 21.95 3.04
N SER A 27 29.40 21.77 4.31
CA SER A 27 29.90 22.62 5.41
C SER A 27 31.42 22.50 5.56
N ASP A 28 31.97 21.31 5.44
CA ASP A 28 33.43 21.07 5.52
C ASP A 28 34.18 21.80 4.39
N VAL A 29 33.60 21.77 3.18
CA VAL A 29 34.16 22.50 2.04
C VAL A 29 34.07 24.02 2.25
N LEU A 30 32.91 24.50 2.69
CA LEU A 30 32.73 25.95 2.96
C LEU A 30 33.62 26.46 4.09
N ASN A 31 33.90 25.64 5.08
CA ASN A 31 34.81 25.98 6.22
C ASN A 31 36.28 25.76 5.86
N GLY A 32 36.60 25.39 4.63
CA GLY A 32 37.98 25.18 4.18
C GLY A 32 38.68 23.97 4.76
N ILE A 33 37.95 23.02 5.35
CA ILE A 33 38.50 21.79 5.91
C ILE A 33 39.07 20.90 4.77
N VAL A 34 38.41 20.95 3.61
CA VAL A 34 38.84 20.25 2.38
C VAL A 34 38.51 21.08 1.17
N THR A 35 39.38 21.00 0.14
CA THR A 35 39.14 21.61 -1.17
C THR A 35 39.01 20.50 -2.19
N PRO A 36 37.80 20.20 -2.70
CA PRO A 36 37.64 19.16 -3.72
C PRO A 36 38.32 19.55 -5.04
N GLY A 37 39.02 18.60 -5.64
CA GLY A 37 39.62 18.73 -6.95
C GLY A 37 38.65 18.34 -8.09
N LEU A 38 39.04 18.61 -9.32
CA LEU A 38 38.24 18.29 -10.51
C LEU A 38 37.97 16.78 -10.70
N THR A 39 38.81 15.94 -10.11
CA THR A 39 38.71 14.49 -10.20
C THR A 39 37.97 13.83 -9.03
N ASP A 40 37.61 14.63 -8.01
CA ASP A 40 36.88 14.14 -6.86
C ASP A 40 35.41 13.88 -7.18
N THR A 41 34.82 12.90 -6.49
CA THR A 41 33.45 12.50 -6.75
C THR A 41 32.49 13.28 -5.85
N VAL A 42 31.43 13.82 -6.42
CA VAL A 42 30.32 14.43 -5.69
C VAL A 42 29.14 13.47 -5.68
N ILE A 43 28.66 13.15 -4.49
CA ILE A 43 27.51 12.26 -4.30
C ILE A 43 26.33 13.12 -3.80
N TYR A 44 25.19 12.96 -4.44
CA TYR A 44 23.93 13.53 -4.01
C TYR A 44 23.09 12.43 -3.36
N ASN A 45 22.68 12.60 -2.12
CA ASN A 45 21.74 11.71 -1.48
C ASN A 45 20.34 11.90 -2.07
N ARG A 46 19.50 10.87 -1.98
CA ARG A 46 18.08 11.02 -2.29
C ARG A 46 17.39 11.79 -1.18
N LEU A 47 16.54 12.75 -1.52
CA LEU A 47 15.75 13.51 -0.55
C LEU A 47 14.80 12.62 0.26
N PHE A 48 14.33 11.54 -0.37
CA PHE A 48 13.46 10.56 0.28
C PHE A 48 14.11 9.19 0.16
N VAL A 49 14.08 8.45 1.29
CA VAL A 49 14.68 7.10 1.38
C VAL A 49 13.75 6.12 0.66
N GLN A 50 13.84 6.06 -0.67
CA GLN A 50 13.23 5.01 -1.46
C GLN A 50 14.33 4.17 -2.13
N LYS A 51 14.16 2.85 -2.02
CA LYS A 51 15.13 1.90 -2.56
C LYS A 51 15.09 1.89 -4.09
N ASP A 52 13.88 1.98 -4.65
CA ASP A 52 13.62 1.90 -6.08
C ASP A 52 12.77 3.07 -6.56
N GLN A 53 12.79 3.32 -7.87
CA GLN A 53 11.95 4.34 -8.48
C GLN A 53 10.46 3.95 -8.37
N SER A 54 9.63 4.86 -7.89
CA SER A 54 8.18 4.67 -7.83
C SER A 54 7.55 4.68 -9.21
N LEU A 55 6.37 4.10 -9.35
CA LEU A 55 5.59 4.18 -10.58
C LEU A 55 5.15 5.62 -10.86
N PHE A 56 4.82 6.37 -9.81
CA PHE A 56 4.48 7.79 -9.91
C PHE A 56 5.62 8.62 -10.53
N ASP A 57 6.85 8.50 -10.00
CA ASP A 57 8.01 9.23 -10.52
C ASP A 57 8.27 8.90 -12.00
N TYR A 58 8.22 7.60 -12.32
CA TYR A 58 8.36 7.16 -13.71
C TYR A 58 7.31 7.79 -14.64
N ASN A 59 6.02 7.71 -14.25
CA ASN A 59 4.92 8.23 -15.06
C ASN A 59 4.95 9.75 -15.19
N LEU A 60 5.29 10.45 -14.10
CA LEU A 60 5.39 11.91 -14.13
C LEU A 60 6.54 12.38 -15.06
N ARG A 61 7.72 11.79 -14.93
CA ARG A 61 8.85 12.11 -15.80
C ARG A 61 8.53 11.83 -17.27
N ARG A 62 7.87 10.69 -17.54
CA ARG A 62 7.42 10.36 -18.89
C ARG A 62 6.42 11.39 -19.43
N ARG A 63 5.46 11.83 -18.63
CA ARG A 63 4.47 12.85 -19.03
C ARG A 63 5.10 14.20 -19.32
N LEU A 64 6.15 14.56 -18.60
CA LEU A 64 6.89 15.80 -18.78
C LEU A 64 7.96 15.71 -19.88
N GLY A 65 8.11 14.55 -20.55
CA GLY A 65 9.14 14.36 -21.58
C GLY A 65 10.56 14.30 -21.02
N LEU A 66 10.72 14.03 -19.70
CA LEU A 66 12.01 13.94 -19.04
C LEU A 66 12.57 12.51 -19.10
N ASN A 67 13.88 12.39 -18.79
CA ASN A 67 14.50 11.06 -18.64
C ASN A 67 13.80 10.29 -17.50
N THR A 68 13.11 9.21 -17.87
CA THR A 68 12.35 8.39 -16.92
C THR A 68 13.21 7.68 -15.88
N LYS A 69 14.50 7.47 -16.16
CA LYS A 69 15.49 6.92 -15.22
C LYS A 69 16.31 8.02 -14.53
N GLY A 70 16.03 9.29 -14.84
CA GLY A 70 16.70 10.43 -14.25
C GLY A 70 16.39 10.58 -12.77
N GLN A 71 17.34 11.16 -12.06
CA GLN A 71 17.22 11.46 -10.63
C GLN A 71 17.33 12.97 -10.37
N ASP A 72 17.29 13.76 -11.44
CA ASP A 72 17.32 15.22 -11.32
C ASP A 72 16.13 15.72 -10.52
N PHE A 73 16.41 16.74 -9.72
CA PHE A 73 15.39 17.38 -8.90
C PHE A 73 14.25 17.91 -9.77
N LEU A 74 13.05 17.53 -9.44
CA LEU A 74 11.82 18.04 -10.04
C LEU A 74 10.97 18.69 -8.94
N ASN A 75 10.77 20.00 -9.06
CA ASN A 75 9.91 20.72 -8.13
C ASN A 75 8.44 20.46 -8.47
N ILE A 76 7.82 19.54 -7.73
CA ILE A 76 6.42 19.15 -7.93
C ILE A 76 5.46 20.27 -7.57
N ASP A 77 5.80 21.05 -6.53
CA ASP A 77 4.92 22.10 -6.02
C ASP A 77 4.80 23.28 -7.02
N ALA A 78 5.71 23.35 -7.99
CA ALA A 78 5.67 24.34 -9.08
C ALA A 78 4.87 23.84 -10.31
N LEU A 79 4.43 22.60 -10.34
CA LEU A 79 3.67 22.04 -11.46
C LEU A 79 2.19 22.37 -11.34
N ASP A 80 1.55 22.59 -12.49
CA ASP A 80 0.10 22.74 -12.54
C ASP A 80 -0.60 21.48 -12.01
N PRO A 81 -1.60 21.61 -11.12
CA PRO A 81 -2.35 20.47 -10.57
C PRO A 81 -2.96 19.55 -11.64
N SER A 82 -3.32 20.05 -12.80
CA SER A 82 -3.84 19.26 -13.94
C SER A 82 -2.82 18.28 -14.53
N THR A 83 -1.54 18.46 -14.20
CA THR A 83 -0.46 17.54 -14.58
C THR A 83 -0.60 16.20 -13.86
N PHE A 84 -1.25 16.17 -12.69
CA PHE A 84 -1.37 14.98 -11.87
C PHE A 84 -2.63 14.20 -12.19
N ASN A 85 -2.50 12.87 -12.18
CA ASN A 85 -3.63 11.97 -12.31
C ASN A 85 -3.42 10.76 -11.39
N LEU A 86 -4.52 10.22 -10.87
CA LEU A 86 -4.48 9.05 -9.97
C LEU A 86 -3.85 7.82 -10.64
N ASN A 87 -4.02 7.65 -11.95
CA ASN A 87 -3.45 6.54 -12.70
C ASN A 87 -1.92 6.56 -12.83
N MET A 88 -1.27 7.63 -12.37
CA MET A 88 0.19 7.69 -12.30
C MET A 88 0.76 6.85 -11.17
N PHE A 89 -0.03 6.59 -10.12
CA PHE A 89 0.36 5.83 -8.95
C PHE A 89 0.07 4.35 -9.10
N SER A 90 0.83 3.53 -8.39
CA SER A 90 0.42 2.17 -8.11
C SER A 90 -0.51 2.15 -6.88
N PRO A 91 -1.34 1.11 -6.71
CA PRO A 91 -2.16 0.96 -5.50
C PRO A 91 -1.34 0.96 -4.21
N ASP A 92 -0.13 0.38 -4.22
CA ASP A 92 0.76 0.37 -3.05
C ASP A 92 1.23 1.77 -2.64
N GLU A 93 1.48 2.65 -3.60
CA GLU A 93 1.87 4.03 -3.34
C GLU A 93 0.73 4.83 -2.69
N LEU A 94 -0.51 4.41 -2.90
CA LEU A 94 -1.71 5.03 -2.31
C LEU A 94 -2.08 4.44 -0.94
N LEU A 95 -1.45 3.35 -0.52
CA LEU A 95 -1.73 2.70 0.78
C LEU A 95 -0.98 3.32 1.97
N ASN A 96 -0.23 4.30 1.81
CA ASN A 96 0.51 5.09 2.80
C ASN A 96 0.41 4.62 4.27
N SER A 97 1.26 3.69 4.67
CA SER A 97 1.56 3.35 6.09
C SER A 97 0.32 3.21 7.01
N GLY A 98 -0.70 2.47 6.57
CA GLY A 98 -1.90 2.22 7.37
C GLY A 98 -3.05 3.21 7.19
N ASN A 99 -2.85 4.31 6.48
CA ASN A 99 -3.92 5.21 6.07
C ASN A 99 -4.10 5.12 4.55
N PRO A 100 -5.02 4.29 4.04
CA PRO A 100 -5.30 4.24 2.62
C PRO A 100 -5.83 5.59 2.16
N LEU A 101 -5.19 6.18 1.16
CA LEU A 101 -5.66 7.41 0.54
C LEU A 101 -6.88 7.18 -0.32
N VAL A 102 -7.01 5.96 -0.83
CA VAL A 102 -8.15 5.49 -1.60
C VAL A 102 -8.62 4.19 -0.98
N SER A 103 -9.87 4.16 -0.54
CA SER A 103 -10.54 2.97 -0.02
C SER A 103 -11.75 2.68 -0.89
N ALA A 104 -11.75 1.52 -1.56
CA ALA A 104 -12.80 1.18 -2.51
C ALA A 104 -13.16 -0.31 -2.41
N TYR A 105 -14.22 -0.61 -1.65
CA TYR A 105 -14.77 -1.98 -1.59
C TYR A 105 -15.57 -2.27 -2.86
N GLY A 106 -15.15 -3.27 -3.63
CA GLY A 106 -15.80 -3.65 -4.88
C GLY A 106 -15.43 -2.79 -6.09
N TYR A 107 -14.48 -1.90 -5.93
CA TYR A 107 -13.92 -1.06 -6.99
C TYR A 107 -12.39 -1.12 -6.96
N ASP A 108 -11.76 -0.86 -8.08
CA ASP A 108 -10.31 -0.64 -8.12
C ASP A 108 -9.95 0.78 -7.62
N TYR A 109 -8.66 1.05 -7.49
CA TYR A 109 -8.16 2.35 -7.01
C TYR A 109 -8.44 3.51 -7.98
N LEU A 110 -8.86 3.23 -9.22
CA LEU A 110 -9.27 4.22 -10.22
C LEU A 110 -10.79 4.45 -10.22
N GLY A 111 -11.55 3.71 -9.40
CA GLY A 111 -12.99 3.81 -9.31
C GLY A 111 -13.77 2.93 -10.29
N ASN A 112 -13.10 2.01 -11.00
CA ASN A 112 -13.80 1.06 -11.87
C ASN A 112 -14.34 -0.10 -11.03
N LYS A 113 -15.59 -0.50 -11.29
CA LYS A 113 -16.21 -1.61 -10.58
C LYS A 113 -15.50 -2.91 -10.89
N LEU A 114 -15.11 -3.64 -9.84
CA LEU A 114 -14.52 -4.97 -9.97
C LEU A 114 -15.57 -5.96 -10.48
N THR A 115 -15.23 -6.65 -11.56
CA THR A 115 -16.06 -7.69 -12.15
C THR A 115 -15.60 -9.05 -11.66
N GLY A 116 -16.53 -9.90 -11.19
CA GLY A 116 -16.22 -11.22 -10.67
C GLY A 116 -16.08 -11.28 -9.15
N GLN A 117 -15.62 -12.44 -8.69
CA GLN A 117 -15.41 -12.69 -7.27
C GLN A 117 -13.97 -12.37 -6.92
N VAL A 118 -13.77 -11.38 -6.07
CA VAL A 118 -12.45 -11.02 -5.52
C VAL A 118 -12.31 -11.72 -4.17
N ASN A 119 -11.26 -12.51 -4.03
CA ASN A 119 -10.94 -13.20 -2.79
C ASN A 119 -10.06 -12.33 -1.89
N PHE A 120 -10.09 -12.58 -0.59
CA PHE A 120 -9.25 -11.88 0.37
C PHE A 120 -7.76 -11.94 0.01
N ASN A 121 -7.29 -13.08 -0.49
CA ASN A 121 -5.88 -13.26 -0.84
C ASN A 121 -5.46 -12.44 -2.06
N ASP A 122 -6.38 -12.03 -2.92
CA ASP A 122 -6.07 -11.24 -4.13
C ASP A 122 -5.40 -9.92 -3.76
N PHE A 123 -5.75 -9.34 -2.61
CA PHE A 123 -5.07 -8.16 -2.07
C PHE A 123 -3.55 -8.35 -1.93
N PHE A 124 -3.10 -9.55 -1.59
CA PHE A 124 -1.70 -9.87 -1.34
C PHE A 124 -0.97 -10.54 -2.51
N THR A 125 -1.72 -11.13 -3.44
CA THR A 125 -1.12 -11.99 -4.47
C THR A 125 -1.37 -11.51 -5.88
N LYS A 126 -2.48 -10.82 -6.14
CA LYS A 126 -2.83 -10.38 -7.49
C LYS A 126 -1.93 -9.22 -7.93
N THR A 127 -1.24 -9.41 -9.05
CA THR A 127 -0.32 -8.41 -9.61
C THR A 127 -0.69 -8.07 -11.04
N TYR A 128 -0.25 -6.88 -11.48
CA TYR A 128 -0.24 -6.47 -12.86
C TYR A 128 1.16 -5.96 -13.24
N THR A 129 1.45 -5.86 -14.52
CA THR A 129 2.78 -5.50 -15.00
C THR A 129 2.74 -4.17 -15.74
N VAL A 130 3.61 -3.24 -15.37
CA VAL A 130 3.86 -1.98 -16.08
C VAL A 130 5.36 -1.85 -16.31
N ASN A 131 5.75 -1.65 -17.57
CA ASN A 131 7.15 -1.49 -17.97
C ASN A 131 8.10 -2.61 -17.47
N GLY A 132 7.62 -3.86 -17.44
CA GLY A 132 8.39 -5.00 -16.96
C GLY A 132 8.42 -5.18 -15.43
N ASN A 133 7.94 -4.20 -14.66
CA ASN A 133 7.84 -4.27 -13.20
C ASN A 133 6.46 -4.75 -12.77
N LYS A 134 6.42 -5.59 -11.74
CA LYS A 134 5.20 -6.12 -11.15
C LYS A 134 4.74 -5.25 -9.99
N TYR A 135 3.45 -4.90 -10.00
CA TYR A 135 2.79 -4.14 -8.95
C TYR A 135 1.58 -4.91 -8.44
N PHE A 136 1.30 -4.85 -7.14
CA PHE A 136 0.09 -5.45 -6.58
C PHE A 136 -1.14 -4.61 -6.93
N SER A 137 -2.25 -5.27 -7.29
CA SER A 137 -3.50 -4.59 -7.63
C SER A 137 -4.27 -4.10 -6.38
N ARG A 138 -4.02 -4.71 -5.22
CA ARG A 138 -4.64 -4.38 -3.93
C ARG A 138 -6.16 -4.32 -3.97
N GLU A 139 -6.77 -5.16 -4.77
CA GLU A 139 -8.21 -5.23 -4.90
C GLU A 139 -8.86 -5.74 -3.62
N VAL A 140 -9.95 -5.10 -3.21
CA VAL A 140 -10.78 -5.50 -2.08
C VAL A 140 -12.19 -5.77 -2.61
N GLY A 141 -12.70 -6.98 -2.40
CA GLY A 141 -14.03 -7.36 -2.85
C GLY A 141 -15.14 -6.56 -2.18
N ALA A 142 -16.27 -6.44 -2.87
CA ALA A 142 -17.47 -5.86 -2.27
C ALA A 142 -17.95 -6.70 -1.08
N PHE A 143 -18.48 -6.04 -0.07
CA PHE A 143 -19.14 -6.71 1.04
C PHE A 143 -20.41 -7.42 0.54
N ARG A 144 -20.50 -8.74 0.77
CA ARG A 144 -21.59 -9.60 0.29
C ARG A 144 -22.08 -10.51 1.40
N PRO A 145 -22.82 -9.98 2.37
CA PRO A 145 -23.40 -10.80 3.43
C PRO A 145 -24.46 -11.74 2.87
N ASN A 146 -24.57 -12.94 3.46
CA ASN A 146 -25.59 -13.91 3.15
C ASN A 146 -26.57 -14.01 4.32
N TYR A 147 -27.85 -13.96 4.01
CA TYR A 147 -28.90 -14.20 4.98
C TYR A 147 -29.86 -15.26 4.43
N ILE A 148 -30.04 -16.32 5.20
CA ILE A 148 -30.94 -17.42 4.88
C ILE A 148 -31.88 -17.62 6.07
N ALA A 149 -33.17 -17.59 5.82
CA ALA A 149 -34.18 -17.86 6.81
C ALA A 149 -35.19 -18.92 6.33
N GLY A 150 -35.56 -19.80 7.20
CA GLY A 150 -36.62 -20.77 6.99
C GLY A 150 -37.59 -20.76 8.16
N TYR A 151 -38.86 -20.93 7.90
CA TYR A 151 -39.85 -21.08 8.97
C TYR A 151 -40.84 -22.19 8.62
N ILE A 152 -41.35 -22.80 9.67
CA ILE A 152 -42.47 -23.72 9.62
C ILE A 152 -43.52 -23.25 10.65
N LEU A 153 -44.76 -23.24 10.27
CA LEU A 153 -45.87 -22.84 11.12
C LEU A 153 -46.97 -23.87 11.00
N ASP A 154 -47.42 -24.39 12.11
CA ASP A 154 -48.57 -25.26 12.18
C ASP A 154 -49.68 -24.62 13.01
N LYS A 155 -50.92 -24.77 12.52
CA LYS A 155 -52.11 -24.21 13.14
C LYS A 155 -53.11 -25.32 13.29
N PHE A 156 -53.39 -25.70 14.52
CA PHE A 156 -54.35 -26.77 14.81
C PHE A 156 -55.32 -26.38 15.91
N GLU A 157 -56.49 -26.96 15.86
CA GLU A 157 -57.52 -26.79 16.80
C GLU A 157 -57.72 -28.06 17.61
N TYR A 158 -57.80 -27.93 18.93
CA TYR A 158 -58.09 -29.01 19.82
C TYR A 158 -59.11 -28.59 20.85
N LYS A 159 -60.32 -29.20 20.81
CA LYS A 159 -61.50 -28.79 21.55
C LYS A 159 -61.84 -27.30 21.22
N ASP A 160 -61.92 -26.46 22.23
CA ASP A 160 -62.24 -25.02 22.06
C ASP A 160 -60.98 -24.13 22.03
N MET A 161 -59.80 -24.76 21.84
CA MET A 161 -58.53 -24.04 21.83
C MET A 161 -57.87 -24.08 20.45
N LEU A 162 -57.40 -22.91 19.98
CA LEU A 162 -56.64 -22.77 18.77
C LEU A 162 -55.16 -22.62 19.10
N PHE A 163 -54.36 -23.51 18.56
CA PHE A 163 -52.89 -23.49 18.72
C PHE A 163 -52.23 -23.01 17.44
N ASN A 164 -51.29 -22.08 17.61
CA ASN A 164 -50.34 -21.67 16.56
C ASN A 164 -48.94 -22.00 17.06
N VAL A 165 -48.29 -22.96 16.47
CA VAL A 165 -46.94 -23.37 16.82
C VAL A 165 -46.04 -23.18 15.64
N GLY A 166 -44.93 -22.47 15.82
CA GLY A 166 -44.02 -22.21 14.73
C GLY A 166 -42.56 -22.27 15.17
N LEU A 167 -41.71 -22.65 14.23
CA LEU A 167 -40.27 -22.62 14.36
C LEU A 167 -39.71 -21.79 13.23
N ARG A 168 -38.82 -20.84 13.56
CA ARG A 168 -38.05 -20.07 12.60
C ARG A 168 -36.55 -20.29 12.86
N VAL A 169 -35.80 -20.52 11.80
CA VAL A 169 -34.36 -20.65 11.83
C VAL A 169 -33.77 -19.59 10.90
N ASP A 170 -32.90 -18.78 11.43
CA ASP A 170 -32.21 -17.71 10.69
C ASP A 170 -30.72 -17.97 10.72
N ARG A 171 -30.07 -17.86 9.57
CA ARG A 171 -28.62 -17.87 9.45
C ARG A 171 -28.15 -16.60 8.79
N TYR A 172 -27.32 -15.86 9.50
CA TYR A 172 -26.60 -14.72 8.94
C TYR A 172 -25.12 -15.04 8.84
N ASP A 173 -24.54 -14.79 7.68
CA ASP A 173 -23.11 -14.91 7.44
C ASP A 173 -22.62 -13.58 6.85
N ALA A 174 -21.79 -12.86 7.57
CA ALA A 174 -21.21 -11.60 7.12
C ALA A 174 -20.28 -11.76 5.91
N ASN A 175 -19.88 -13.00 5.59
CA ASN A 175 -18.98 -13.34 4.49
C ASN A 175 -17.69 -12.52 4.51
N THR A 176 -17.18 -12.24 5.71
CA THR A 176 -15.95 -11.52 5.94
C THR A 176 -14.96 -12.38 6.70
N LYS A 177 -13.66 -12.14 6.48
CA LYS A 177 -12.63 -12.78 7.30
C LYS A 177 -12.62 -12.16 8.69
N VAL A 178 -12.55 -13.01 9.70
CA VAL A 178 -12.37 -12.63 11.09
C VAL A 178 -11.03 -13.14 11.60
N LEU A 179 -10.51 -12.54 12.63
CA LEU A 179 -9.31 -13.04 13.29
C LEU A 179 -9.57 -14.46 13.80
N LYS A 180 -8.63 -15.38 13.55
CA LYS A 180 -8.69 -16.75 14.05
C LYS A 180 -8.64 -16.77 15.58
N ASP A 181 -7.83 -15.89 16.14
CA ASP A 181 -7.73 -15.64 17.58
C ASP A 181 -8.09 -14.16 17.82
N PRO A 182 -9.15 -13.86 18.60
CA PRO A 182 -9.55 -12.48 18.86
C PRO A 182 -8.54 -11.70 19.73
N TYR A 183 -7.61 -12.39 20.38
CA TYR A 183 -6.63 -11.79 21.29
C TYR A 183 -5.27 -11.57 20.65
N THR A 184 -4.92 -12.32 19.61
CA THR A 184 -3.61 -12.23 18.95
C THR A 184 -3.71 -12.19 17.43
N LEU A 185 -2.96 -11.29 16.80
CA LEU A 185 -2.82 -11.22 15.32
C LEU A 185 -1.95 -12.35 14.78
N TYR A 186 -1.08 -12.91 15.62
CA TYR A 186 -0.17 -13.99 15.28
C TYR A 186 -0.38 -15.15 16.24
N ALA A 187 -0.15 -16.36 15.76
CA ALA A 187 -0.17 -17.54 16.63
C ALA A 187 0.86 -17.38 17.76
N GLY A 188 0.40 -17.43 19.00
CA GLY A 188 1.28 -17.46 20.17
C GLY A 188 2.14 -18.72 20.16
N LEU A 189 3.45 -18.57 20.32
CA LEU A 189 4.35 -19.70 20.48
C LEU A 189 4.23 -20.24 21.91
N THR A 190 4.03 -21.55 22.04
CA THR A 190 4.07 -22.21 23.35
C THR A 190 5.51 -22.37 23.83
N LYS A 191 5.70 -22.58 25.14
CA LYS A 191 7.03 -22.81 25.73
C LYS A 191 7.81 -23.90 25.00
N ASP A 192 7.14 -24.97 24.58
CA ASP A 192 7.78 -26.08 23.89
C ASP A 192 8.23 -25.73 22.45
N GLN A 193 7.50 -24.83 21.79
CA GLN A 193 7.87 -24.32 20.47
C GLN A 193 9.04 -23.33 20.52
N VAL A 194 9.23 -22.67 21.66
CA VAL A 194 10.34 -21.71 21.88
C VAL A 194 11.58 -22.40 22.48
N ALA A 195 11.43 -23.57 23.07
CA ALA A 195 12.54 -24.30 23.73
C ALA A 195 13.73 -24.65 22.81
N GLY A 196 13.54 -24.58 21.48
CA GLY A 196 14.62 -24.71 20.49
C GLY A 196 15.30 -23.40 20.07
N ALA A 197 14.73 -22.25 20.42
CA ALA A 197 15.31 -20.95 20.13
C ALA A 197 16.31 -20.57 21.25
N LYS A 198 17.57 -20.92 21.04
CA LYS A 198 18.66 -20.42 21.88
C LYS A 198 18.78 -18.92 21.68
N ASN A 199 18.51 -18.19 22.76
CA ASN A 199 18.89 -16.78 22.98
C ASN A 199 18.58 -15.80 21.83
N ILE A 200 17.47 -15.11 21.95
CA ILE A 200 17.32 -13.78 21.42
C ILE A 200 17.69 -12.79 22.52
#